data_d87be1594a5dd2e51c33d5c9203e2bf2
#
_entry.id   d87be1594a5dd2e51c33d5c9203e2bf2
#
_cell.length_a   1.000
_cell.length_b   1.000
_cell.length_c   1.000
_cell.angle_alpha   90.00
_cell.angle_beta   90.00
_cell.angle_gamma   90.00
#
_symmetry.space_group_name_H-M   'P 1'
#
loop_
_entity.id
_entity.type
_entity.pdbx_description
1 polymer ?
#
loop_
_entity_poly.entity_id
_entity_poly.type
_entity_poly.pdbx_seq_one_letter_code
_entity_poly.pdbx_strand_id
1 'polypeptide(L)'
;SALTGGSSGGLETTILFLVAIIVFFFNAIFLPIYTGRNLGQYTSSTRYIRGDGSKPLFLHSLFVNNIGLLSLVGFIMVFIQAGRISDGGTAPIVMTSIGAVLMILWVVNWQFSRNSELDQGLFDLMFGAYLARYIPEEKATSGFRARLESMSQFGEKYAKRVEERAKVREEKASEQNETEESTESSEETSED
;
A
#
# COMPACT_ATOMS: atom_id res chain seq x y z
N SER A 1 6.33 21.77 48.08
CA SER A 1 7.09 21.25 46.92
C SER A 1 6.12 20.55 45.99
N ALA A 2 5.48 21.34 45.15
CA ALA A 2 4.49 20.85 44.18
C ALA A 2 5.08 20.96 42.77
N LEU A 3 5.27 19.82 42.12
CA LEU A 3 4.65 19.49 40.84
C LEU A 3 4.85 20.54 39.72
N THR A 4 6.06 20.68 39.24
CA THR A 4 6.29 21.12 37.86
C THR A 4 6.60 19.91 36.98
N GLY A 5 5.68 18.96 36.99
CA GLY A 5 5.73 17.77 36.16
C GLY A 5 4.56 17.76 35.21
N GLY A 6 4.69 18.35 34.04
CA GLY A 6 3.69 18.04 33.04
C GLY A 6 3.23 19.17 32.17
N SER A 7 3.86 19.42 31.07
CA SER A 7 3.18 19.83 29.84
C SER A 7 4.08 19.79 28.60
N SER A 8 5.34 19.43 28.72
CA SER A 8 6.18 19.27 27.53
C SER A 8 5.71 18.14 26.60
N GLY A 9 5.26 17.02 27.16
CA GLY A 9 4.75 15.91 26.35
C GLY A 9 3.50 16.22 25.53
N GLY A 10 2.65 17.12 26.00
CA GLY A 10 1.45 17.53 25.26
C GLY A 10 1.76 18.35 24.00
N LEU A 11 2.73 19.24 24.10
CA LEU A 11 3.12 20.12 22.99
C LEU A 11 3.88 19.32 21.92
N GLU A 12 4.81 18.46 22.32
CA GLU A 12 5.55 17.59 21.41
C GLU A 12 4.61 16.64 20.66
N THR A 13 3.67 16.00 21.35
CA THR A 13 2.67 15.14 20.74
C THR A 13 1.79 15.90 19.76
N THR A 14 1.39 17.12 20.09
CA THR A 14 0.58 17.97 19.21
C THR A 14 1.36 18.34 17.95
N ILE A 15 2.63 18.71 18.06
CA ILE A 15 3.48 19.03 16.91
C ILE A 15 3.65 17.80 16.01
N LEU A 16 3.97 16.65 16.58
CA LEU A 16 4.11 15.41 15.82
C LEU A 16 2.81 15.03 15.09
N PHE A 17 1.67 15.21 15.75
CA PHE A 17 0.37 14.95 15.13
C PHE A 17 0.08 15.91 13.97
N LEU A 18 0.37 17.20 14.12
CA LEU A 18 0.22 18.18 13.04
C LEU A 18 1.15 17.87 11.87
N VAL A 19 2.40 17.52 12.13
CA VAL A 19 3.35 17.10 11.07
C VAL A 19 2.83 15.85 10.35
N ALA A 20 2.34 14.86 11.08
CA ALA A 20 1.78 13.64 10.51
C ALA A 20 0.58 13.95 9.59
N ILE A 21 -0.32 14.83 10.02
CA ILE A 21 -1.45 15.29 9.20
C ILE A 21 -0.97 15.98 7.94
N ILE A 22 -0.01 16.89 8.03
CA ILE A 22 0.53 17.63 6.88
C ILE A 22 1.16 16.65 5.87
N VAL A 23 2.00 15.72 6.34
CA VAL A 23 2.65 14.71 5.50
C VAL A 23 1.59 13.80 4.85
N PHE A 24 0.56 13.41 5.60
CA PHE A 24 -0.54 12.61 5.08
C PHE A 24 -1.28 13.34 3.95
N PHE A 25 -1.75 14.56 4.17
CA PHE A 25 -2.45 15.34 3.16
C PHE A 25 -1.58 15.61 1.92
N PHE A 26 -0.31 15.89 2.14
CA PHE A 26 0.65 16.07 1.06
C PHE A 26 0.75 14.82 0.19
N ASN A 27 0.93 13.65 0.80
CA ASN A 27 1.10 12.39 0.08
C ASN A 27 -0.21 11.84 -0.53
N ALA A 28 -1.32 11.95 0.22
CA ALA A 28 -2.58 11.32 -0.17
C ALA A 28 -3.43 12.18 -1.13
N ILE A 29 -3.28 13.50 -1.08
CA ILE A 29 -4.11 14.44 -1.83
C ILE A 29 -3.25 15.29 -2.77
N PHE A 30 -2.30 16.06 -2.25
CA PHE A 30 -1.56 17.04 -3.04
C PHE A 30 -0.73 16.36 -4.14
N LEU A 31 0.06 15.38 -3.81
CA LEU A 31 0.93 14.70 -4.76
C LEU A 31 0.14 14.01 -5.89
N PRO A 32 -0.90 13.20 -5.63
CA PRO A 32 -1.70 12.59 -6.68
C PRO A 32 -2.39 13.58 -7.60
N ILE A 33 -2.89 14.70 -7.07
CA ILE A 33 -3.51 15.75 -7.88
C ILE A 33 -2.46 16.41 -8.79
N TYR A 34 -1.33 16.81 -8.22
CA TYR A 34 -0.31 17.58 -8.95
C TYR A 34 0.50 16.73 -9.93
N THR A 35 0.87 15.51 -9.54
CA THR A 35 1.77 14.66 -10.34
C THR A 35 1.08 13.41 -10.91
N GLY A 36 -0.11 13.07 -10.40
CA GLY A 36 -0.82 11.82 -10.73
C GLY A 36 -0.25 10.58 -10.04
N ARG A 37 0.65 10.75 -9.05
CA ARG A 37 1.33 9.66 -8.32
C ARG A 37 1.56 10.05 -6.87
N ASN A 38 1.49 9.10 -5.95
CA ASN A 38 1.90 9.29 -4.56
C ASN A 38 3.39 8.88 -4.35
N LEU A 39 3.94 9.13 -3.16
CA LEU A 39 5.33 8.77 -2.85
C LEU A 39 5.60 7.28 -3.01
N GLY A 40 4.67 6.40 -2.60
CA GLY A 40 4.79 4.96 -2.77
C GLY A 40 4.90 4.56 -4.24
N GLN A 41 4.11 5.17 -5.11
CA GLN A 41 4.15 4.94 -6.55
C GLN A 41 5.43 5.48 -7.21
N TYR A 42 6.01 6.55 -6.66
CA TYR A 42 7.32 7.00 -7.11
C TYR A 42 8.43 6.00 -6.74
N THR A 43 8.43 5.50 -5.51
CA THR A 43 9.43 4.53 -5.06
C THR A 43 9.31 3.17 -5.74
N SER A 44 8.09 2.73 -6.06
CA SER A 44 7.83 1.46 -6.77
C SER A 44 7.89 1.57 -8.30
N SER A 45 8.13 2.77 -8.86
CA SER A 45 8.09 3.01 -10.31
C SER A 45 6.77 2.57 -10.94
N THR A 46 5.66 2.80 -10.24
CA THR A 46 4.33 2.44 -10.71
C THR A 46 3.45 3.67 -10.91
N ARG A 47 2.39 3.50 -11.68
CA ARG A 47 1.37 4.52 -11.92
C ARG A 47 0.05 3.87 -12.26
N TYR A 48 -1.04 4.45 -11.78
CA TYR A 48 -2.35 4.08 -12.28
C TYR A 48 -2.61 4.69 -13.65
N ILE A 49 -3.06 3.87 -14.58
CA ILE A 49 -3.49 4.25 -15.93
C ILE A 49 -4.85 3.62 -16.22
N ARG A 50 -5.61 4.24 -17.13
CA ARG A 50 -6.84 3.67 -17.68
C ARG A 50 -6.52 2.85 -18.91
N GLY A 51 -7.49 2.07 -19.39
CA GLY A 51 -7.33 1.26 -20.60
C GLY A 51 -6.99 2.06 -21.86
N ASP A 52 -7.29 3.37 -21.90
CA ASP A 52 -6.93 4.30 -22.96
C ASP A 52 -5.54 4.95 -22.78
N GLY A 53 -4.77 4.55 -21.76
CA GLY A 53 -3.48 5.15 -21.42
C GLY A 53 -3.56 6.47 -20.67
N SER A 54 -4.74 7.03 -20.45
CA SER A 54 -4.94 8.29 -19.74
C SER A 54 -4.76 8.12 -18.22
N LYS A 55 -4.61 9.26 -17.52
CA LYS A 55 -4.61 9.28 -16.05
C LYS A 55 -6.03 9.03 -15.54
N PRO A 56 -6.22 8.18 -14.53
CA PRO A 56 -7.51 8.04 -13.87
C PRO A 56 -7.89 9.35 -13.15
N LEU A 57 -9.19 9.50 -12.88
CA LEU A 57 -9.72 10.64 -12.13
C LEU A 57 -9.03 10.74 -10.77
N PHE A 58 -8.87 11.95 -10.25
CA PHE A 58 -8.24 12.17 -8.94
C PHE A 58 -8.98 11.46 -7.80
N LEU A 59 -10.31 11.31 -7.91
CA LEU A 59 -11.14 10.56 -6.97
C LEU A 59 -10.70 9.09 -6.84
N HIS A 60 -10.31 8.46 -7.96
CA HIS A 60 -9.73 7.11 -7.93
C HIS A 60 -8.51 7.06 -7.00
N SER A 61 -7.55 7.96 -7.20
CA SER A 61 -6.35 8.02 -6.36
C SER A 61 -6.68 8.30 -4.89
N LEU A 62 -7.69 9.12 -4.63
CA LEU A 62 -8.14 9.43 -3.28
C LEU A 62 -8.69 8.18 -2.58
N PHE A 63 -9.55 7.40 -3.24
CA PHE A 63 -10.12 6.19 -2.64
C PHE A 63 -9.09 5.08 -2.53
N VAL A 64 -8.37 4.75 -3.59
CA VAL A 64 -7.43 3.62 -3.62
C VAL A 64 -6.28 3.81 -2.62
N ASN A 65 -5.72 5.02 -2.54
CA ASN A 65 -4.62 5.28 -1.63
C ASN A 65 -5.05 5.35 -0.16
N ASN A 66 -6.32 5.64 0.11
CA ASN A 66 -6.79 5.88 1.48
C ASN A 66 -7.73 4.81 2.02
N ILE A 67 -8.13 3.82 1.22
CA ILE A 67 -9.10 2.79 1.66
C ILE A 67 -8.61 2.04 2.90
N GLY A 68 -7.32 1.73 3.00
CA GLY A 68 -6.75 1.08 4.18
C GLY A 68 -6.81 1.96 5.43
N LEU A 69 -6.52 3.26 5.30
CA LEU A 69 -6.63 4.21 6.41
C LEU A 69 -8.09 4.42 6.81
N LEU A 70 -9.00 4.56 5.84
CA LEU A 70 -10.43 4.68 6.10
C LEU A 70 -10.98 3.44 6.83
N SER A 71 -10.52 2.25 6.46
CA SER A 71 -10.86 1.01 7.18
C SER A 71 -10.32 0.99 8.61
N LEU A 72 -9.10 1.46 8.83
CA LEU A 72 -8.54 1.59 10.18
C LEU A 72 -9.35 2.57 11.04
N VAL A 73 -9.74 3.72 10.49
CA VAL A 73 -10.65 4.67 11.17
C VAL A 73 -11.98 3.99 11.45
N GLY A 74 -12.54 3.25 10.50
CA GLY A 74 -13.75 2.46 10.67
C GLY A 74 -13.64 1.45 11.81
N PHE A 75 -12.54 0.73 11.89
CA PHE A 75 -12.27 -0.21 12.97
C PHE A 75 -12.25 0.49 14.34
N ILE A 76 -11.55 1.62 14.45
CA ILE A 76 -11.49 2.41 15.67
C ILE A 76 -12.88 2.91 16.07
N MET A 77 -13.68 3.40 15.11
CA MET A 77 -15.06 3.84 15.36
C MET A 77 -15.92 2.71 15.91
N VAL A 78 -15.88 1.53 15.30
CA VAL A 78 -16.62 0.35 15.78
C VAL A 78 -16.15 -0.02 17.17
N PHE A 79 -14.85 -0.13 17.40
CA PHE A 79 -14.28 -0.56 18.68
C PHE A 79 -14.65 0.38 19.85
N ILE A 80 -14.59 1.70 19.63
CA ILE A 80 -14.91 2.68 20.67
C ILE A 80 -16.42 2.70 20.99
N GLN A 81 -17.26 2.48 19.97
CA GLN A 81 -18.71 2.65 20.12
C GLN A 81 -19.46 1.35 20.40
N ALA A 82 -18.87 0.18 20.16
CA ALA A 82 -19.53 -1.12 20.31
C ALA A 82 -20.10 -1.33 21.73
N GLY A 83 -19.36 -0.93 22.76
CA GLY A 83 -19.80 -1.03 24.15
C GLY A 83 -20.92 -0.04 24.55
N ARG A 84 -21.17 0.99 23.72
CA ARG A 84 -22.17 2.04 23.99
C ARG A 84 -23.47 1.85 23.22
N ILE A 85 -23.57 0.85 22.36
CA ILE A 85 -24.79 0.57 21.58
C ILE A 85 -25.96 0.23 22.51
N SER A 86 -25.69 -0.49 23.61
CA SER A 86 -26.71 -0.85 24.61
C SER A 86 -27.29 0.33 25.37
N ASP A 87 -26.61 1.48 25.38
CA ASP A 87 -27.09 2.70 26.03
C ASP A 87 -28.25 3.37 25.27
N GLY A 88 -28.63 2.83 24.10
CA GLY A 88 -29.78 3.27 23.32
C GLY A 88 -29.61 4.61 22.61
N GLY A 89 -28.41 5.15 22.56
CA GLY A 89 -28.10 6.40 21.86
C GLY A 89 -28.02 6.25 20.34
N THR A 90 -28.58 7.20 19.59
CA THR A 90 -28.51 7.20 18.12
C THR A 90 -27.04 7.36 17.62
N ALA A 91 -26.27 8.18 18.29
CA ALA A 91 -24.88 8.47 17.87
C ALA A 91 -23.96 7.23 17.85
N PRO A 92 -23.94 6.34 18.90
CA PRO A 92 -23.16 5.11 18.85
C PRO A 92 -23.57 4.19 17.71
N ILE A 93 -24.87 4.07 17.43
CA ILE A 93 -25.37 3.23 16.33
C ILE A 93 -24.90 3.76 14.98
N VAL A 94 -25.06 5.05 14.73
CA VAL A 94 -24.63 5.68 13.46
C VAL A 94 -23.12 5.55 13.27
N MET A 95 -22.31 5.85 14.28
CA MET A 95 -20.85 5.76 14.19
C MET A 95 -20.40 4.32 13.95
N THR A 96 -20.98 3.35 14.65
CA THR A 96 -20.67 1.93 14.44
C THR A 96 -21.05 1.49 13.02
N SER A 97 -22.20 1.92 12.52
CA SER A 97 -22.66 1.59 11.16
C SER A 97 -21.72 2.16 10.10
N ILE A 98 -21.31 3.42 10.22
CA ILE A 98 -20.33 4.05 9.32
C ILE A 98 -19.01 3.30 9.38
N GLY A 99 -18.51 3.01 10.58
CA GLY A 99 -17.27 2.28 10.75
C GLY A 99 -17.31 0.88 10.13
N ALA A 100 -18.42 0.16 10.31
CA ALA A 100 -18.63 -1.15 9.71
C ALA A 100 -18.64 -1.08 8.17
N VAL A 101 -19.29 -0.09 7.58
CA VAL A 101 -19.32 0.12 6.12
C VAL A 101 -17.91 0.37 5.60
N LEU A 102 -17.08 1.19 6.26
CA LEU A 102 -15.70 1.45 5.85
C LEU A 102 -14.84 0.17 5.89
N MET A 103 -15.03 -0.68 6.91
CA MET A 103 -14.33 -1.97 7.00
C MET A 103 -14.77 -2.93 5.89
N ILE A 104 -16.08 -3.03 5.63
CA ILE A 104 -16.64 -3.89 4.58
C ILE A 104 -16.12 -3.45 3.22
N LEU A 105 -16.09 -2.16 2.92
CA LEU A 105 -15.57 -1.63 1.66
C LEU A 105 -14.09 -2.03 1.45
N TRP A 106 -13.28 -2.01 2.50
CA TRP A 106 -11.89 -2.47 2.40
C TRP A 106 -11.81 -3.98 2.13
N VAL A 107 -12.59 -4.80 2.83
CA VAL A 107 -12.61 -6.25 2.62
C VAL A 107 -13.06 -6.59 1.21
N VAL A 108 -14.12 -5.93 0.72
CA VAL A 108 -14.61 -6.10 -0.64
C VAL A 108 -13.55 -5.69 -1.66
N ASN A 109 -12.93 -4.52 -1.47
CA ASN A 109 -11.85 -4.07 -2.35
C ASN A 109 -10.68 -5.07 -2.40
N TRP A 110 -10.28 -5.61 -1.25
CA TRP A 110 -9.23 -6.63 -1.15
C TRP A 110 -9.63 -7.94 -1.84
N GLN A 111 -10.88 -8.39 -1.67
CA GLN A 111 -11.40 -9.59 -2.32
C GLN A 111 -11.40 -9.45 -3.85
N PHE A 112 -11.80 -8.29 -4.37
CA PHE A 112 -11.72 -8.01 -5.80
C PHE A 112 -10.28 -8.04 -6.30
N SER A 113 -9.35 -7.42 -5.59
CA SER A 113 -7.93 -7.42 -5.95
C SER A 113 -7.34 -8.83 -6.01
N ARG A 114 -7.70 -9.71 -5.07
CA ARG A 114 -7.21 -11.11 -5.08
C ARG A 114 -7.76 -11.96 -6.22
N ASN A 115 -8.95 -11.65 -6.70
CA ASN A 115 -9.62 -12.43 -7.74
C ASN A 115 -9.41 -11.84 -9.15
N SER A 116 -8.75 -10.69 -9.25
CA SER A 116 -8.46 -10.02 -10.52
C SER A 116 -7.10 -10.50 -11.07
N GLU A 117 -7.04 -10.79 -12.35
CA GLU A 117 -5.78 -11.11 -13.04
C GLU A 117 -4.79 -9.93 -13.09
N LEU A 118 -5.31 -8.70 -12.95
CA LEU A 118 -4.53 -7.47 -12.96
C LEU A 118 -4.39 -6.84 -11.57
N ASP A 119 -4.66 -7.60 -10.49
CA ASP A 119 -4.66 -7.11 -9.10
C ASP A 119 -5.55 -5.88 -8.87
N GLN A 120 -6.63 -5.73 -9.67
CA GLN A 120 -7.54 -4.60 -9.60
C GLN A 120 -8.50 -4.72 -8.42
N GLY A 121 -8.49 -3.75 -7.53
CA GLY A 121 -9.49 -3.62 -6.49
C GLY A 121 -10.84 -3.10 -7.02
N LEU A 122 -11.84 -3.06 -6.14
CA LEU A 122 -13.17 -2.57 -6.48
C LEU A 122 -13.14 -1.16 -7.11
N PHE A 123 -12.36 -0.26 -6.52
CA PHE A 123 -12.25 1.12 -7.02
C PHE A 123 -11.48 1.19 -8.34
N ASP A 124 -10.51 0.31 -8.55
CA ASP A 124 -9.79 0.24 -9.83
C ASP A 124 -10.74 -0.15 -10.96
N LEU A 125 -11.60 -1.14 -10.71
CA LEU A 125 -12.63 -1.56 -11.67
C LEU A 125 -13.67 -0.47 -11.93
N MET A 126 -14.15 0.23 -10.88
CA MET A 126 -15.13 1.31 -11.03
C MET A 126 -14.61 2.45 -11.91
N PHE A 127 -13.32 2.76 -11.84
CA PHE A 127 -12.70 3.84 -12.62
C PHE A 127 -12.00 3.34 -13.89
N GLY A 128 -12.04 2.03 -14.17
CA GLY A 128 -11.36 1.41 -15.31
C GLY A 128 -9.85 1.62 -15.27
N ALA A 129 -9.27 1.62 -14.07
CA ALA A 129 -7.86 1.86 -13.85
C ALA A 129 -7.13 0.56 -13.47
N TYR A 130 -5.84 0.51 -13.77
CA TYR A 130 -4.96 -0.56 -13.30
C TYR A 130 -3.57 -0.01 -13.01
N LEU A 131 -2.86 -0.70 -12.14
CA LEU A 131 -1.50 -0.33 -11.74
C LEU A 131 -0.52 -0.85 -12.79
N ALA A 132 0.18 0.06 -13.47
CA ALA A 132 1.19 -0.29 -14.45
C ALA A 132 2.58 0.18 -14.01
N ARG A 133 3.60 -0.51 -14.48
CA ARG A 133 4.97 -0.04 -14.36
C ARG A 133 5.15 1.20 -15.22
N TYR A 134 5.66 2.26 -14.63
CA TYR A 134 5.86 3.54 -15.28
C TYR A 134 7.36 3.83 -15.47
N ILE A 135 7.76 3.88 -16.72
CA ILE A 135 9.09 4.34 -17.12
C ILE A 135 8.89 5.70 -17.81
N PRO A 136 9.40 6.80 -17.24
CA PRO A 136 9.24 8.11 -17.86
C PRO A 136 10.00 8.17 -19.19
N GLU A 137 9.31 8.57 -20.25
CA GLU A 137 9.93 8.76 -21.57
C GLU A 137 10.91 9.94 -21.56
N GLU A 138 10.58 10.99 -20.82
CA GLU A 138 11.46 12.15 -20.60
C GLU A 138 11.75 12.29 -19.10
N LYS A 139 13.02 12.29 -18.74
CA LYS A 139 13.44 12.58 -17.37
C LYS A 139 13.30 14.07 -17.10
N ALA A 140 12.58 14.43 -16.04
CA ALA A 140 12.54 15.81 -15.60
C ALA A 140 13.98 16.28 -15.25
N THR A 141 14.45 17.32 -15.93
CA THR A 141 15.83 17.80 -15.83
C THR A 141 16.07 18.71 -14.61
N SER A 142 15.01 19.24 -14.00
CA SER A 142 15.14 20.17 -12.85
C SER A 142 13.92 20.16 -11.94
N GLY A 143 14.13 20.69 -10.72
CA GLY A 143 13.08 20.97 -9.75
C GLY A 143 12.61 19.78 -8.90
N PHE A 144 11.50 19.99 -8.21
CA PHE A 144 10.90 19.01 -7.30
C PHE A 144 10.54 17.69 -7.99
N ARG A 145 10.06 17.77 -9.22
CA ARG A 145 9.69 16.60 -10.03
C ARG A 145 10.90 15.71 -10.34
N ALA A 146 12.06 16.30 -10.65
CA ALA A 146 13.30 15.56 -10.86
C ALA A 146 13.74 14.79 -9.61
N ARG A 147 13.54 15.36 -8.42
CA ARG A 147 13.82 14.69 -7.15
C ARG A 147 12.88 13.50 -6.91
N LEU A 148 11.61 13.65 -7.20
CA LEU A 148 10.64 12.55 -7.09
C LEU A 148 10.95 11.42 -8.10
N GLU A 149 11.33 11.76 -9.32
CA GLU A 149 11.70 10.78 -10.34
C GLU A 149 13.03 10.06 -10.00
N SER A 150 13.96 10.73 -9.31
CA SER A 150 15.16 10.05 -8.83
C SER A 150 14.87 8.97 -7.78
N MET A 151 13.78 9.10 -7.02
CA MET A 151 13.35 8.07 -6.07
C MET A 151 12.92 6.78 -6.79
N SER A 152 12.39 6.87 -8.01
CA SER A 152 11.99 5.69 -8.80
C SER A 152 13.19 4.81 -9.15
N GLN A 153 14.39 5.38 -9.30
CA GLN A 153 15.62 4.63 -9.57
C GLN A 153 16.02 3.72 -8.40
N PHE A 154 15.69 4.09 -7.17
CA PHE A 154 15.92 3.22 -6.01
C PHE A 154 15.00 2.00 -6.05
N GLY A 155 13.72 2.20 -6.37
CA GLY A 155 12.76 1.11 -6.51
C GLY A 155 13.15 0.14 -7.63
N GLU A 156 13.63 0.66 -8.74
CA GLU A 156 14.08 -0.15 -9.87
C GLU A 156 15.32 -1.00 -9.53
N LYS A 157 16.30 -0.40 -8.85
CA LYS A 157 17.48 -1.13 -8.35
C LYS A 157 17.10 -2.20 -7.33
N TYR A 158 16.14 -1.91 -6.46
CA TYR A 158 15.65 -2.87 -5.47
C TYR A 158 14.91 -4.03 -6.15
N ALA A 159 14.02 -3.74 -7.09
CA ALA A 159 13.29 -4.75 -7.84
C ALA A 159 14.22 -5.69 -8.60
N LYS A 160 15.24 -5.15 -9.29
CA LYS A 160 16.26 -5.96 -9.97
C LYS A 160 17.02 -6.87 -9.00
N ARG A 161 17.43 -6.37 -7.84
CA ARG A 161 18.11 -7.20 -6.82
C ARG A 161 17.21 -8.31 -6.26
N VAL A 162 15.92 -8.05 -6.09
CA VAL A 162 14.97 -9.08 -5.63
C VAL A 162 14.81 -10.16 -6.69
N GLU A 163 14.69 -9.77 -7.95
CA GLU A 163 14.58 -10.67 -9.09
C GLU A 163 15.85 -11.52 -9.28
N GLU A 164 17.02 -10.92 -9.18
CA GLU A 164 18.29 -11.63 -9.21
C GLU A 164 18.42 -12.65 -8.07
N ARG A 165 18.00 -12.27 -6.86
CA ARG A 165 18.00 -13.19 -5.70
C ARG A 165 16.98 -14.32 -5.85
N ALA A 166 15.82 -14.06 -6.48
CA ALA A 166 14.85 -15.09 -6.78
C ALA A 166 15.41 -16.11 -7.77
N LYS A 167 16.03 -15.67 -8.86
CA LYS A 167 16.69 -16.54 -9.85
C LYS A 167 17.79 -17.40 -9.23
N VAL A 168 18.66 -16.80 -8.41
CA VAL A 168 19.71 -17.55 -7.70
C VAL A 168 19.14 -18.57 -6.72
N ARG A 169 17.98 -18.30 -6.12
CA ARG A 169 17.31 -19.29 -5.26
C ARG A 169 16.72 -20.45 -6.06
N GLU A 170 16.09 -20.16 -7.19
CA GLU A 170 15.53 -21.19 -8.08
C GLU A 170 16.64 -22.09 -8.63
N GLU A 171 17.77 -21.48 -9.05
CA GLU A 171 18.94 -22.20 -9.56
C GLU A 171 19.54 -23.13 -8.48
N LYS A 172 19.69 -22.64 -7.25
CA LYS A 172 20.16 -23.48 -6.13
C LYS A 172 19.18 -24.59 -5.74
N ALA A 173 17.88 -24.33 -5.84
CA ALA A 173 16.87 -25.35 -5.55
C ALA A 173 16.86 -26.46 -6.62
N SER A 174 17.08 -26.11 -7.89
CA SER A 174 17.22 -27.09 -8.96
C SER A 174 18.50 -27.93 -8.82
N GLU A 175 19.64 -27.32 -8.49
CA GLU A 175 20.90 -28.02 -8.22
C GLU A 175 20.80 -28.99 -7.04
N GLN A 176 20.07 -28.62 -5.96
CA GLN A 176 19.86 -29.50 -4.82
C GLN A 176 19.00 -30.70 -5.17
N ASN A 177 17.92 -30.50 -5.92
CA ASN A 177 17.08 -31.60 -6.37
C ASN A 177 17.82 -32.58 -7.29
N GLU A 178 18.64 -32.09 -8.23
CA GLU A 178 19.46 -32.95 -9.09
C GLU A 178 20.51 -33.75 -8.28
N THR A 179 21.05 -33.14 -7.21
CA THR A 179 22.02 -33.82 -6.34
C THR A 179 21.36 -34.91 -5.48
N GLU A 180 20.15 -34.67 -4.97
CA GLU A 180 19.37 -35.66 -4.21
C GLU A 180 18.94 -36.84 -5.09
N GLU A 181 18.46 -36.57 -6.31
CA GLU A 181 18.05 -37.61 -7.28
C GLU A 181 19.23 -38.48 -7.73
N SER A 182 20.43 -37.89 -7.88
CA SER A 182 21.64 -38.63 -8.23
C SER A 182 22.17 -39.49 -7.07
N THR A 183 21.88 -39.11 -5.83
CA THR A 183 22.33 -39.83 -4.62
C THR A 183 21.39 -41.02 -4.36
N GLU A 184 20.08 -40.87 -4.52
CA GLU A 184 19.09 -41.96 -4.41
C GLU A 184 19.31 -43.04 -5.46
N SER A 185 19.61 -42.64 -6.70
CA SER A 185 19.85 -43.62 -7.78
C SER A 185 21.14 -44.42 -7.61
N SER A 186 22.11 -43.93 -6.83
CA SER A 186 23.35 -44.64 -6.53
C SER A 186 23.24 -45.59 -5.33
N GLU A 187 22.30 -45.39 -4.42
CA GLU A 187 22.03 -46.31 -3.30
C GLU A 187 21.22 -47.51 -3.72
N GLU A 188 20.25 -47.36 -4.63
CA GLU A 188 19.44 -48.49 -5.15
C GLU A 188 20.31 -49.50 -5.95
N THR A 189 21.42 -49.10 -6.54
CA THR A 189 22.26 -50.00 -7.33
C THR A 189 23.26 -50.80 -6.49
N SER A 190 23.35 -50.59 -5.19
CA SER A 190 24.29 -51.27 -4.30
C SER A 190 23.69 -52.37 -3.42
N GLU A 191 22.36 -52.64 -3.55
CA GLU A 191 21.67 -53.72 -2.77
C GLU A 191 21.31 -54.96 -3.59
N ASP A 192 21.77 -55.10 -4.84
CA ASP A 192 21.62 -56.35 -5.63
C ASP A 192 22.99 -57.17 -5.68
#